data_033ea505d6d3ee75978a3930b5d79c03
#
_entry.id   033ea505d6d3ee75978a3930b5d79c03
#
_cell.length_a   1.000
_cell.length_b   1.000
_cell.length_c   1.000
_cell.angle_alpha   90.00
_cell.angle_beta   90.00
_cell.angle_gamma   90.00
#
_symmetry.space_group_name_H-M   'P 1'
#
loop_
_entity.id
_entity.type
_entity.pdbx_description
1 polymer ?
#
loop_
_entity_poly.entity_id
_entity_poly.type
_entity_poly.pdbx_seq_one_letter_code
_entity_poly.pdbx_strand_id
1 'polypeptide(L)'
;MKTLGEHIRELRERKDLSLREFAKKINLSAPFVSDIELGRRFPSDDALEKIAKTLGVAAEELRAYDTRLPVSELKKLIQSRPAYGIALRKLADKKISPEEIIRRAEKNEEGQWKIR
;
A
#
# COMPACT_ATOMS: atom_id res chain seq x y z
N MET A 1 -4.24 2.71 13.60
CA MET A 1 -3.70 2.06 12.39
C MET A 1 -2.50 2.84 11.88
N LYS A 2 -1.41 2.15 11.59
CA LYS A 2 -0.19 2.78 11.10
C LYS A 2 -0.35 3.20 9.63
N THR A 3 0.07 4.42 9.29
CA THR A 3 0.05 4.89 7.90
C THR A 3 1.29 4.42 7.15
N LEU A 4 1.25 4.51 5.81
CA LEU A 4 2.40 4.20 4.98
C LEU A 4 3.60 5.07 5.38
N GLY A 5 3.37 6.38 5.56
CA GLY A 5 4.43 7.31 5.95
C GLY A 5 5.06 6.96 7.29
N GLU A 6 4.23 6.62 8.28
CA GLU A 6 4.70 6.20 9.59
C GLU A 6 5.53 4.91 9.51
N HIS A 7 5.10 3.97 8.68
CA HIS A 7 5.82 2.71 8.50
C HIS A 7 7.17 2.93 7.83
N ILE A 8 7.22 3.78 6.81
CA ILE A 8 8.47 4.13 6.13
C ILE A 8 9.44 4.79 7.12
N ARG A 9 8.93 5.74 7.91
CA ARG A 9 9.76 6.43 8.91
C ARG A 9 10.33 5.45 9.92
N GLU A 10 9.53 4.54 10.42
CA GLU A 10 9.94 3.55 11.40
C GLU A 10 11.06 2.66 10.84
N LEU A 11 10.90 2.19 9.59
CA LEU A 11 11.92 1.38 8.93
C LEU A 11 13.21 2.17 8.70
N ARG A 12 13.07 3.45 8.33
CA ARG A 12 14.22 4.32 8.14
C ARG A 12 15.01 4.50 9.44
N GLU A 13 14.29 4.75 10.53
CA GLU A 13 14.92 4.94 11.83
C GLU A 13 15.60 3.68 12.33
N ARG A 14 15.04 2.51 12.05
CA ARG A 14 15.67 1.24 12.39
C ARG A 14 17.00 1.03 11.67
N LYS A 15 17.17 1.63 10.51
CA LYS A 15 18.42 1.56 9.75
C LYS A 15 19.37 2.70 10.07
N ASP A 16 19.05 3.49 11.08
CA ASP A 16 19.85 4.63 11.49
C ASP A 16 20.12 5.62 10.36
N LEU A 17 19.17 5.76 9.46
CA LEU A 17 19.27 6.72 8.36
C LEU A 17 18.60 8.03 8.74
N SER A 18 19.31 9.15 8.57
CA SER A 18 18.68 10.45 8.68
C SER A 18 17.76 10.67 7.47
N LEU A 19 16.86 11.64 7.59
CA LEU A 19 15.98 11.98 6.49
C LEU A 19 16.77 12.33 5.23
N ARG A 20 17.84 13.13 5.40
CA ARG A 20 18.69 13.55 4.28
C ARG A 20 19.42 12.37 3.64
N GLU A 21 19.99 11.50 4.48
CA GLU A 21 20.70 10.33 3.99
C GLU A 21 19.76 9.42 3.18
N PHE A 22 18.58 9.20 3.71
CA PHE A 22 17.58 8.38 3.05
C PHE A 22 17.14 8.99 1.71
N ALA A 23 16.82 10.28 1.73
CA ALA A 23 16.42 11.01 0.52
C ALA A 23 17.48 10.91 -0.57
N LYS A 24 18.74 11.08 -0.18
CA LYS A 24 19.86 10.97 -1.12
C LYS A 24 19.96 9.57 -1.73
N LYS A 25 19.77 8.53 -0.92
CA LYS A 25 19.83 7.14 -1.40
C LYS A 25 18.75 6.82 -2.41
N ILE A 26 17.58 7.41 -2.28
CA ILE A 26 16.47 7.17 -3.20
C ILE A 26 16.31 8.25 -4.26
N ASN A 27 17.28 9.18 -4.31
CA ASN A 27 17.32 10.27 -5.28
C ASN A 27 16.07 11.15 -5.28
N LEU A 28 15.59 11.47 -4.07
CA LEU A 28 14.48 12.40 -3.87
C LEU A 28 14.94 13.51 -2.92
N SER A 29 14.21 14.62 -2.92
CA SER A 29 14.52 15.71 -2.00
C SER A 29 14.09 15.37 -0.58
N ALA A 30 14.80 15.90 0.41
CA ALA A 30 14.44 15.70 1.81
C ALA A 30 13.03 16.23 2.13
N PRO A 31 12.63 17.41 1.64
CA PRO A 31 11.24 17.86 1.84
C PRO A 31 10.20 16.93 1.26
N PHE A 32 10.47 16.33 0.10
CA PHE A 32 9.54 15.37 -0.51
C PHE A 32 9.40 14.12 0.34
N VAL A 33 10.52 13.58 0.84
CA VAL A 33 10.50 12.43 1.73
C VAL A 33 9.78 12.75 3.04
N SER A 34 10.01 13.94 3.58
CA SER A 34 9.29 14.40 4.77
C SER A 34 7.79 14.41 4.54
N ASP A 35 7.35 14.91 3.39
CA ASP A 35 5.92 14.94 3.04
C ASP A 35 5.34 13.53 2.94
N ILE A 36 6.11 12.57 2.41
CA ILE A 36 5.67 11.17 2.36
C ILE A 36 5.48 10.62 3.78
N GLU A 37 6.46 10.85 4.65
CA GLU A 37 6.40 10.34 6.02
C GLU A 37 5.26 10.96 6.83
N LEU A 38 4.93 12.21 6.53
CA LEU A 38 3.83 12.91 7.20
C LEU A 38 2.45 12.64 6.58
N GLY A 39 2.42 11.88 5.49
CA GLY A 39 1.16 11.55 4.84
C GLY A 39 0.62 12.63 3.92
N ARG A 40 1.41 13.64 3.61
CA ARG A 40 1.00 14.75 2.73
C ARG A 40 1.13 14.40 1.25
N ARG A 41 1.98 13.42 0.94
CA ARG A 41 2.20 12.94 -0.41
C ARG A 41 2.35 11.44 -0.42
N PHE A 42 2.02 10.83 -1.56
CA PHE A 42 2.24 9.40 -1.77
C PHE A 42 3.36 9.22 -2.79
N PRO A 43 4.23 8.22 -2.58
CA PRO A 43 5.28 7.95 -3.55
C PRO A 43 4.71 7.32 -4.81
N SER A 44 5.34 7.58 -5.96
CA SER A 44 5.04 6.86 -7.19
C SER A 44 5.46 5.40 -7.03
N ASP A 45 5.03 4.53 -7.95
CA ASP A 45 5.43 3.13 -7.91
C ASP A 45 6.95 2.98 -7.98
N ASP A 46 7.61 3.75 -8.85
CA ASP A 46 9.06 3.73 -8.94
C ASP A 46 9.72 4.17 -7.64
N ALA A 47 9.21 5.23 -7.03
CA ALA A 47 9.73 5.71 -5.75
C ALA A 47 9.51 4.67 -4.66
N LEU A 48 8.36 4.02 -4.65
CA LEU A 48 8.03 3.00 -3.66
C LEU A 48 8.99 1.81 -3.77
N GLU A 49 9.33 1.40 -4.98
CA GLU A 49 10.31 0.33 -5.23
C GLU A 49 11.69 0.71 -4.70
N LYS A 50 12.13 1.95 -4.95
CA LYS A 50 13.42 2.45 -4.44
C LYS A 50 13.43 2.51 -2.92
N ILE A 51 12.33 2.97 -2.34
CA ILE A 51 12.18 3.02 -0.88
C ILE A 51 12.29 1.62 -0.29
N ALA A 52 11.55 0.68 -0.84
CA ALA A 52 11.55 -0.72 -0.37
C ALA A 52 12.95 -1.32 -0.45
N LYS A 53 13.62 -1.14 -1.58
CA LYS A 53 14.97 -1.66 -1.79
C LYS A 53 15.95 -1.08 -0.78
N THR A 54 15.89 0.22 -0.56
CA THR A 54 16.78 0.90 0.39
C THR A 54 16.52 0.46 1.82
N LEU A 55 15.26 0.23 2.16
CA LEU A 55 14.88 -0.20 3.51
C LEU A 55 15.01 -1.72 3.71
N GLY A 56 15.28 -2.47 2.65
CA GLY A 56 15.47 -3.92 2.73
C GLY A 56 14.18 -4.69 2.94
N VAL A 57 13.07 -4.18 2.44
CA VAL A 57 11.77 -4.85 2.53
C VAL A 57 11.19 -5.03 1.13
N ALA A 58 10.19 -5.91 1.01
CA ALA A 58 9.49 -6.08 -0.25
C ALA A 58 8.58 -4.89 -0.52
N ALA A 59 8.44 -4.50 -1.79
CA ALA A 59 7.55 -3.40 -2.15
C ALA A 59 6.10 -3.72 -1.74
N GLU A 60 5.70 -4.98 -1.77
CA GLU A 60 4.37 -5.42 -1.35
C GLU A 60 4.08 -5.10 0.11
N GLU A 61 5.10 -5.17 0.96
CA GLU A 61 4.94 -4.79 2.38
C GLU A 61 4.53 -3.32 2.48
N LEU A 62 5.17 -2.45 1.71
CA LEU A 62 4.83 -1.03 1.72
C LEU A 62 3.45 -0.79 1.09
N ARG A 63 3.13 -1.48 0.01
CA ARG A 63 1.83 -1.33 -0.66
C ARG A 63 0.67 -1.73 0.24
N ALA A 64 0.89 -2.62 1.19
CA ALA A 64 -0.15 -3.01 2.15
C ALA A 64 -0.61 -1.84 3.03
N TYR A 65 0.21 -0.81 3.17
CA TYR A 65 -0.14 0.40 3.91
C TYR A 65 -0.67 1.53 3.02
N ASP A 66 -0.68 1.32 1.70
CA ASP A 66 -1.14 2.35 0.76
C ASP A 66 -2.66 2.35 0.73
N THR A 67 -3.26 3.46 1.13
CA THR A 67 -4.72 3.60 1.19
C THR A 67 -5.34 4.19 -0.07
N ARG A 68 -4.52 4.47 -1.09
CA ARG A 68 -5.05 5.01 -2.34
C ARG A 68 -5.85 3.95 -3.07
N LEU A 69 -6.94 4.36 -3.71
CA LEU A 69 -7.73 3.44 -4.53
C LEU A 69 -6.97 3.10 -5.80
N PRO A 70 -6.83 1.80 -6.12
CA PRO A 70 -6.23 1.37 -7.39
C PRO A 70 -7.25 1.50 -8.52
N VAL A 71 -7.59 2.73 -8.87
CA VAL A 71 -8.71 3.00 -9.81
C VAL A 71 -8.52 2.34 -11.17
N SER A 72 -7.30 2.41 -11.73
CA SER A 72 -7.04 1.81 -13.04
C SER A 72 -7.23 0.31 -13.02
N GLU A 73 -6.72 -0.35 -11.99
CA GLU A 73 -6.83 -1.79 -11.81
C GLU A 73 -8.28 -2.22 -11.61
N LEU A 74 -9.02 -1.44 -10.81
CA LEU A 74 -10.44 -1.72 -10.59
C LEU A 74 -11.26 -1.59 -11.88
N LYS A 75 -10.97 -0.58 -12.68
CA LYS A 75 -11.64 -0.42 -13.97
C LYS A 75 -11.39 -1.60 -14.90
N LYS A 76 -10.14 -2.07 -14.95
CA LYS A 76 -9.77 -3.23 -15.76
C LYS A 76 -10.50 -4.49 -15.30
N LEU A 77 -10.57 -4.70 -13.98
CA LEU A 77 -11.28 -5.85 -13.42
C LEU A 77 -12.77 -5.83 -13.79
N ILE A 78 -13.41 -4.67 -13.66
CA ILE A 78 -14.82 -4.53 -13.98
C ILE A 78 -15.07 -4.79 -15.47
N GLN A 79 -14.17 -4.31 -16.33
CA GLN A 79 -14.28 -4.53 -17.77
C GLN A 79 -14.11 -6.01 -18.13
N SER A 80 -13.21 -6.71 -17.45
CA SER A 80 -12.96 -8.13 -17.71
C SER A 80 -14.09 -9.02 -17.16
N ARG A 81 -14.65 -8.64 -16.01
CA ARG A 81 -15.76 -9.38 -15.37
C ARG A 81 -16.72 -8.40 -14.73
N PRO A 82 -17.87 -8.13 -15.36
CA PRO A 82 -18.85 -7.18 -14.82
C PRO A 82 -19.35 -7.50 -13.40
N ALA A 83 -19.24 -8.78 -13.00
CA ALA A 83 -19.60 -9.18 -11.64
C ALA A 83 -18.81 -8.43 -10.56
N TYR A 84 -17.60 -7.95 -10.87
CA TYR A 84 -16.84 -7.13 -9.92
C TYR A 84 -17.57 -5.82 -9.61
N GLY A 85 -18.20 -5.20 -10.61
CA GLY A 85 -18.98 -3.99 -10.40
C GLY A 85 -20.17 -4.23 -9.48
N ILE A 86 -20.85 -5.35 -9.67
CA ILE A 86 -21.98 -5.73 -8.82
C ILE A 86 -21.50 -5.98 -7.39
N ALA A 87 -20.39 -6.70 -7.24
CA ALA A 87 -19.83 -6.99 -5.92
C ALA A 87 -19.45 -5.71 -5.16
N LEU A 88 -18.83 -4.74 -5.85
CA LEU A 88 -18.46 -3.48 -5.24
C LEU A 88 -19.68 -2.68 -4.77
N ARG A 89 -20.76 -2.68 -5.56
CA ARG A 89 -22.00 -2.04 -5.14
C ARG A 89 -22.58 -2.69 -3.89
N LYS A 90 -22.55 -4.01 -3.83
CA LYS A 90 -23.04 -4.72 -2.65
C LYS A 90 -22.22 -4.42 -1.41
N LEU A 91 -20.92 -4.27 -1.56
CA LEU A 91 -20.06 -3.85 -0.45
C LEU A 91 -20.49 -2.49 0.09
N ALA A 92 -20.72 -1.54 -0.82
CA ALA A 92 -21.13 -0.19 -0.43
C ALA A 92 -22.50 -0.19 0.26
N ASP A 93 -23.44 -0.96 -0.29
CA ASP A 93 -24.81 -1.00 0.24
C ASP A 93 -24.91 -1.70 1.58
N LYS A 94 -24.20 -2.80 1.76
CA LYS A 94 -24.27 -3.62 2.97
C LYS A 94 -23.30 -3.23 4.04
N LYS A 95 -22.42 -2.29 3.76
CA LYS A 95 -21.41 -1.79 4.72
C LYS A 95 -20.62 -2.92 5.39
N ILE A 96 -20.16 -3.86 4.58
CA ILE A 96 -19.31 -4.95 5.06
C ILE A 96 -18.03 -4.37 5.62
N SER A 97 -17.60 -4.84 6.79
CA SER A 97 -16.40 -4.30 7.44
C SER A 97 -15.14 -4.58 6.64
N PRO A 98 -14.15 -3.68 6.72
CA PRO A 98 -12.86 -3.90 6.04
C PRO A 98 -12.19 -5.21 6.47
N GLU A 99 -12.28 -5.54 7.74
CA GLU A 99 -11.66 -6.75 8.29
C GLU A 99 -12.27 -8.00 7.67
N GLU A 100 -13.58 -8.01 7.46
CA GLU A 100 -14.25 -9.14 6.81
C GLU A 100 -13.85 -9.27 5.35
N ILE A 101 -13.72 -8.15 4.63
CA ILE A 101 -13.29 -8.17 3.24
C ILE A 101 -11.88 -8.72 3.12
N ILE A 102 -10.96 -8.23 3.94
CA ILE A 102 -9.57 -8.67 3.96
C ILE A 102 -9.51 -10.17 4.29
N ARG A 103 -10.27 -10.58 5.28
CA ARG A 103 -10.31 -11.97 5.71
C ARG A 103 -10.71 -12.90 4.58
N ARG A 104 -11.77 -12.54 3.84
CA ARG A 104 -12.24 -13.36 2.72
C ARG A 104 -11.27 -13.37 1.55
N ALA A 105 -10.59 -12.26 1.30
CA ALA A 105 -9.61 -12.15 0.22
C ALA A 105 -8.38 -13.03 0.47
N GLU A 106 -8.03 -13.28 1.73
CA GLU A 106 -6.87 -14.09 2.10
C GLU A 106 -7.18 -15.58 2.18
N LYS A 107 -8.44 -15.97 2.06
CA LYS A 107 -8.86 -17.35 2.14
C LYS A 107 -8.49 -18.11 0.86
N ASN A 108 -7.90 -19.29 1.00
CA ASN A 108 -7.53 -20.08 -0.16
C ASN A 108 -8.73 -20.88 -0.71
N GLU A 109 -8.53 -21.59 -1.82
CA GLU A 109 -9.58 -22.33 -2.49
C GLU A 109 -10.18 -23.44 -1.65
N GLU A 110 -9.41 -24.00 -0.73
CA GLU A 110 -9.86 -25.08 0.16
C GLU A 110 -10.57 -24.55 1.40
N GLY A 111 -10.80 -23.26 1.48
CA GLY A 111 -11.47 -22.65 2.59
C GLY A 111 -10.58 -22.30 3.77
N GLN A 112 -9.27 -22.46 3.64
CA GLN A 112 -8.33 -22.10 4.67
C GLN A 112 -7.74 -20.72 4.42
N TRP A 113 -7.28 -20.04 5.49
CA TRP A 113 -6.68 -18.73 5.34
C TRP A 113 -5.30 -18.86 4.72
N LYS A 114 -5.06 -18.06 3.68
CA LYS A 114 -3.81 -18.05 2.94
C LYS A 114 -3.65 -16.68 2.27
N ILE A 115 -2.46 -16.12 2.36
CA ILE A 115 -2.12 -14.87 1.67
C ILE A 115 -1.82 -15.20 0.21
N ARG A 116 -2.43 -14.45 -0.69
CA ARG A 116 -2.26 -14.64 -2.13
C ARG A 116 -1.46 -13.52 -2.76
#